data_d3274d361063aad29d93f0ffcca54b3c
#
_entry.id   d3274d361063aad29d93f0ffcca54b3c
#
_cell.length_a   1.000
_cell.length_b   1.000
_cell.length_c   1.000
_cell.angle_alpha   90.00
_cell.angle_beta   90.00
_cell.angle_gamma   90.00
#
_symmetry.space_group_name_H-M   'P 1'
#
loop_
_entity.id
_entity.type
_entity.pdbx_description
1 polymer ?
#
loop_
_entity_poly.entity_id
_entity_poly.type
_entity_poly.pdbx_seq_one_letter_code
_entity_poly.pdbx_strand_id
1 'polypeptide(L)'
;MMRTAGILGSLAIIAAAGFGWYSMAMTPSSGSGEKAPVGVSLEESMKKEMAVKTVNKENLRDMYLAGGCFWGLEEYFSRVDGVADVVSGYANGKTDKTDYQHIGQTDHAETVHISYDASKVSYRDLLLYYLRVVDPTSVNRQGNDRGRQYRTGIYYTTDEEGAVAREVLDEKQKSLSGKIAIEVEPLRHFVPAEEYHQDYLKKNPGGYCHIDVSRAADPVIDGSLYPKPDEETLRSLLTADQYAVTQEGMTERAFSNEYFDKFDRGIYVDVATGEPLFSSRDKFESGCGWPSFTKPISADVVNYKEDLSYNMRRTEVRSRMGESHLGHVFDDGPRDRGGLRYCINSLAIRFIPEADMEKEGYGYLSGVL
;
A
#
# COMPACT_ATOMS: atom_id res chain seq x y z
N MET A 1 -22.29 -0.88 63.94
CA MET A 1 -20.93 -0.94 64.50
C MET A 1 -20.04 -0.34 63.41
N MET A 2 -19.71 0.97 63.49
CA MET A 2 -18.52 1.53 64.18
C MET A 2 -17.24 0.90 63.61
N ARG A 3 -16.25 1.59 63.07
CA ARG A 3 -15.66 2.96 63.20
C ARG A 3 -14.75 3.20 62.00
N THR A 4 -14.81 4.34 61.34
CA THR A 4 -14.01 5.57 61.47
C THR A 4 -12.50 5.39 61.23
N ALA A 5 -12.00 6.11 60.24
CA ALA A 5 -11.31 7.40 60.18
C ALA A 5 -9.82 7.20 60.04
N GLY A 6 -9.02 7.96 59.35
CA GLY A 6 -8.82 9.35 59.08
C GLY A 6 -7.55 9.46 58.24
N ILE A 7 -7.42 10.37 57.30
CA ILE A 7 -7.06 11.80 57.36
C ILE A 7 -5.56 12.08 57.55
N LEU A 8 -5.07 12.99 56.66
CA LEU A 8 -3.91 13.88 56.71
C LEU A 8 -2.62 13.31 56.05
N GLY A 9 -1.92 13.99 55.21
CA GLY A 9 -1.94 15.39 54.79
C GLY A 9 -0.51 15.88 54.55
N SER A 10 -0.30 16.66 53.49
CA SER A 10 0.67 17.76 53.37
C SER A 10 2.17 17.36 53.42
N LEU A 11 3.08 17.87 52.66
CA LEU A 11 3.43 19.23 52.25
C LEU A 11 4.59 19.19 51.25
N ALA A 12 4.61 20.18 50.36
CA ALA A 12 5.70 20.52 49.47
C ALA A 12 6.94 21.02 50.25
N ILE A 13 8.14 20.79 49.68
CA ILE A 13 9.30 21.66 49.92
C ILE A 13 10.06 21.85 48.61
N ILE A 14 10.16 23.12 48.23
CA ILE A 14 11.05 23.72 47.24
C ILE A 14 12.43 23.88 47.88
N ALA A 15 13.48 23.54 47.15
CA ALA A 15 14.79 24.14 47.44
C ALA A 15 15.58 24.32 46.12
N ALA A 16 15.82 25.59 45.82
CA ALA A 16 16.78 26.07 44.86
C ALA A 16 18.12 26.31 45.55
N ALA A 17 19.21 26.21 44.83
CA ALA A 17 20.53 26.82 44.92
C ALA A 17 21.58 25.80 44.51
N GLY A 18 22.64 26.07 43.78
CA GLY A 18 23.28 27.33 43.45
C GLY A 18 24.49 27.08 42.55
N PHE A 19 24.96 28.10 41.98
CA PHE A 19 26.08 28.31 41.09
C PHE A 19 27.40 27.63 41.47
N GLY A 20 28.14 27.13 40.45
CA GLY A 20 29.55 26.81 40.57
C GLY A 20 30.26 26.91 39.21
N TRP A 21 30.80 28.05 38.92
CA TRP A 21 31.74 28.28 37.78
C TRP A 21 33.07 27.58 38.07
N TYR A 22 33.53 26.75 37.12
CA TYR A 22 34.95 26.44 37.01
C TYR A 22 35.41 26.70 35.57
N SER A 23 36.16 27.76 35.42
CA SER A 23 36.96 28.09 34.22
C SER A 23 38.23 27.27 34.23
N MET A 24 38.46 26.49 33.19
CA MET A 24 39.82 25.97 32.91
C MET A 24 40.08 26.13 31.40
N ALA A 25 40.99 27.05 31.12
CA ALA A 25 41.58 27.27 29.80
C ALA A 25 42.46 26.06 29.41
N MET A 26 42.27 25.51 28.22
CA MET A 26 43.30 24.73 27.53
C MET A 26 43.40 25.15 26.07
N THR A 27 44.60 25.29 25.64
CA THR A 27 45.16 25.71 24.35
C THR A 27 44.80 24.78 23.19
N PRO A 28 44.81 25.25 21.92
CA PRO A 28 44.32 24.50 20.78
C PRO A 28 45.42 23.57 20.23
N SER A 29 45.03 22.32 19.96
CA SER A 29 45.79 21.41 19.13
C SER A 29 45.11 21.27 17.77
N SER A 30 45.88 21.53 16.74
CA SER A 30 45.55 21.39 15.33
C SER A 30 45.26 19.92 14.97
N GLY A 31 44.05 19.61 14.51
CA GLY A 31 43.65 18.32 13.96
C GLY A 31 42.67 18.52 12.82
N SER A 32 43.01 17.97 11.68
CA SER A 32 42.38 17.97 10.38
C SER A 32 40.85 17.79 10.41
N GLY A 33 40.16 18.70 9.71
CA GLY A 33 38.68 18.73 9.67
C GLY A 33 38.09 17.60 8.83
N GLU A 34 37.31 16.81 9.47
CA GLU A 34 36.23 16.01 8.85
C GLU A 34 34.97 16.85 8.93
N LYS A 35 34.40 17.21 7.76
CA LYS A 35 33.14 17.91 7.68
C LYS A 35 32.01 16.94 8.07
N ALA A 36 31.32 17.23 9.15
CA ALA A 36 30.05 16.59 9.49
C ALA A 36 29.04 16.81 8.34
N PRO A 37 28.12 15.85 8.09
CA PRO A 37 27.11 16.00 7.06
C PRO A 37 26.21 17.18 7.40
N VAL A 38 26.01 18.04 6.39
CA VAL A 38 25.13 19.22 6.45
C VAL A 38 23.72 18.75 6.77
N GLY A 39 23.25 19.06 7.95
CA GLY A 39 21.84 18.85 8.34
C GLY A 39 20.95 19.67 7.41
N VAL A 40 19.98 19.03 6.79
CA VAL A 40 18.91 19.68 6.04
C VAL A 40 18.25 20.69 6.98
N SER A 41 18.16 21.96 6.58
CA SER A 41 17.59 23.01 7.44
C SER A 41 16.09 22.76 7.67
N LEU A 42 15.60 23.15 8.83
CA LEU A 42 14.15 23.13 9.15
C LEU A 42 13.33 23.84 8.05
N GLU A 43 13.88 24.89 7.43
CA GLU A 43 13.26 25.59 6.29
C GLU A 43 13.20 24.74 5.02
N GLU A 44 14.18 23.91 4.74
CA GLU A 44 14.12 22.96 3.61
C GLU A 44 13.16 21.80 3.89
N SER A 45 13.09 21.31 5.13
CA SER A 45 12.08 20.35 5.55
C SER A 45 10.67 20.92 5.47
N MET A 46 10.47 22.15 5.95
CA MET A 46 9.19 22.87 5.84
C MET A 46 8.84 23.24 4.40
N LYS A 47 9.84 23.59 3.55
CA LYS A 47 9.62 23.79 2.11
C LYS A 47 9.30 22.50 1.38
N LYS A 48 9.86 21.36 1.81
CA LYS A 48 9.53 20.05 1.27
C LYS A 48 8.14 19.58 1.73
N GLU A 49 7.74 19.91 2.96
CA GLU A 49 6.38 19.70 3.47
C GLU A 49 5.36 20.69 2.85
N MET A 50 5.75 21.93 2.55
CA MET A 50 4.94 22.93 1.84
C MET A 50 4.98 22.77 0.31
N ALA A 51 5.90 22.01 -0.28
CA ALA A 51 5.84 21.51 -1.66
C ALA A 51 4.74 20.43 -1.85
N VAL A 52 3.97 20.19 -0.79
CA VAL A 52 2.78 19.35 -0.78
C VAL A 52 1.70 19.97 -1.65
N LYS A 53 1.47 19.28 -2.78
CA LYS A 53 0.22 19.33 -3.54
C LYS A 53 -0.15 20.70 -4.14
N THR A 54 0.66 21.24 -5.04
CA THR A 54 0.09 22.09 -6.09
C THR A 54 -0.75 21.18 -7.00
N VAL A 55 -1.96 20.91 -6.56
CA VAL A 55 -2.94 20.17 -7.36
C VAL A 55 -3.41 21.13 -8.45
N ASN A 56 -3.20 20.78 -9.72
CA ASN A 56 -3.80 21.53 -10.81
C ASN A 56 -5.32 21.30 -10.77
N LYS A 57 -6.08 22.34 -10.42
CA LYS A 57 -7.54 22.28 -10.29
C LYS A 57 -8.25 21.79 -11.56
N GLU A 58 -7.64 21.94 -12.73
CA GLU A 58 -8.19 21.48 -14.01
C GLU A 58 -8.21 19.95 -14.12
N ASN A 59 -7.28 19.27 -13.41
CA ASN A 59 -7.16 17.81 -13.41
C ASN A 59 -7.93 17.14 -12.28
N LEU A 60 -8.53 17.93 -11.36
CA LEU A 60 -9.32 17.36 -10.28
C LEU A 60 -10.55 16.63 -10.80
N ARG A 61 -10.78 15.46 -10.27
CA ARG A 61 -11.95 14.63 -10.48
C ARG A 61 -12.44 14.11 -9.13
N ASP A 62 -13.67 13.66 -9.10
CA ASP A 62 -14.35 13.18 -7.91
C ASP A 62 -14.69 11.70 -8.02
N MET A 63 -14.64 10.98 -6.91
CA MET A 63 -15.05 9.58 -6.79
C MET A 63 -15.77 9.37 -5.47
N TYR A 64 -16.77 8.47 -5.44
CA TYR A 64 -17.57 8.17 -4.25
C TYR A 64 -17.60 6.67 -3.98
N LEU A 65 -17.04 6.26 -2.83
CA LEU A 65 -16.85 4.87 -2.47
C LEU A 65 -17.42 4.57 -1.07
N ALA A 66 -18.27 3.55 -0.99
CA ALA A 66 -18.76 2.98 0.25
C ALA A 66 -18.08 1.63 0.52
N GLY A 67 -17.56 1.40 1.72
CA GLY A 67 -16.78 0.19 2.02
C GLY A 67 -16.62 -0.08 3.51
N GLY A 68 -17.72 -0.14 4.24
CA GLY A 68 -17.72 -0.28 5.69
C GLY A 68 -17.58 1.07 6.40
N CYS A 69 -16.90 1.09 7.55
CA CYS A 69 -16.65 2.31 8.30
C CYS A 69 -15.82 3.31 7.48
N PHE A 70 -16.37 4.50 7.25
CA PHE A 70 -15.74 5.54 6.42
C PHE A 70 -14.46 6.12 7.03
N TRP A 71 -14.24 6.06 8.34
CA TRP A 71 -12.99 6.52 8.96
C TRP A 71 -11.74 5.82 8.41
N GLY A 72 -11.86 4.50 8.20
CA GLY A 72 -10.77 3.71 7.62
C GLY A 72 -10.51 4.04 6.16
N LEU A 73 -11.58 4.20 5.36
CA LEU A 73 -11.46 4.58 3.95
C LEU A 73 -10.91 6.02 3.80
N GLU A 74 -11.38 6.98 4.61
CA GLU A 74 -10.88 8.35 4.61
C GLU A 74 -9.37 8.38 4.86
N GLU A 75 -8.91 7.78 5.94
CA GLU A 75 -7.48 7.72 6.29
C GLU A 75 -6.65 6.96 5.23
N TYR A 76 -7.18 5.85 4.70
CA TYR A 76 -6.52 5.07 3.66
C TYR A 76 -6.33 5.88 2.37
N PHE A 77 -7.40 6.43 1.81
CA PHE A 77 -7.32 7.19 0.56
C PHE A 77 -6.56 8.51 0.70
N SER A 78 -6.60 9.16 1.87
CA SER A 78 -5.82 10.38 2.10
C SER A 78 -4.30 10.17 1.97
N ARG A 79 -3.84 8.93 2.07
CA ARG A 79 -2.43 8.54 1.94
C ARG A 79 -2.03 8.15 0.50
N VAL A 80 -2.99 7.92 -0.38
CA VAL A 80 -2.72 7.55 -1.78
C VAL A 80 -2.15 8.75 -2.52
N ASP A 81 -1.04 8.55 -3.23
CA ASP A 81 -0.47 9.62 -4.05
C ASP A 81 -1.44 9.98 -5.20
N GLY A 82 -1.57 11.28 -5.45
CA GLY A 82 -2.55 11.80 -6.40
C GLY A 82 -3.92 12.12 -5.79
N VAL A 83 -4.26 11.63 -4.60
CA VAL A 83 -5.47 12.03 -3.86
C VAL A 83 -5.24 13.41 -3.23
N ALA A 84 -6.13 14.36 -3.52
CA ALA A 84 -6.05 15.73 -3.06
C ALA A 84 -6.77 15.93 -1.72
N ASP A 85 -7.96 15.34 -1.59
CA ASP A 85 -8.82 15.45 -0.41
C ASP A 85 -9.76 14.27 -0.30
N VAL A 86 -10.17 13.94 0.93
CA VAL A 86 -11.16 12.88 1.22
C VAL A 86 -12.11 13.39 2.30
N VAL A 87 -13.40 13.30 2.03
CA VAL A 87 -14.46 13.74 2.94
C VAL A 87 -15.38 12.57 3.29
N SER A 88 -15.51 12.26 4.58
CA SER A 88 -16.47 11.28 5.07
C SER A 88 -17.90 11.78 4.95
N GLY A 89 -18.85 10.93 4.55
CA GLY A 89 -20.24 11.30 4.36
C GLY A 89 -21.17 10.13 4.18
N TYR A 90 -22.36 10.41 3.68
CA TYR A 90 -23.46 9.48 3.50
C TYR A 90 -24.03 9.59 2.09
N ALA A 91 -24.18 8.46 1.39
CA ALA A 91 -24.67 8.48 0.01
C ALA A 91 -25.81 7.49 -0.24
N ASN A 92 -26.53 7.74 -1.31
CA ASN A 92 -27.51 6.84 -1.93
C ASN A 92 -28.57 6.25 -0.98
N GLY A 93 -29.02 7.02 -0.02
CA GLY A 93 -30.14 6.69 0.83
C GLY A 93 -31.50 6.96 0.19
N LYS A 94 -32.56 6.89 0.99
CA LYS A 94 -33.97 7.11 0.58
C LYS A 94 -34.40 8.58 0.63
N THR A 95 -33.60 9.42 1.28
CA THR A 95 -33.89 10.84 1.52
C THR A 95 -32.69 11.71 1.12
N ASP A 96 -32.92 12.96 0.75
CA ASP A 96 -31.84 13.90 0.35
C ASP A 96 -30.99 14.38 1.53
N LYS A 97 -31.40 14.10 2.76
CA LYS A 97 -30.73 14.52 3.99
C LYS A 97 -30.70 13.38 4.98
N THR A 98 -29.61 13.30 5.73
CA THR A 98 -29.43 12.39 6.86
C THR A 98 -28.40 12.97 7.81
N ASP A 99 -28.24 12.35 8.96
CA ASP A 99 -27.17 12.49 9.94
C ASP A 99 -26.83 11.10 10.50
N TYR A 100 -25.78 11.01 11.32
CA TYR A 100 -25.33 9.74 11.88
C TYR A 100 -26.41 9.00 12.69
N GLN A 101 -27.27 9.74 13.40
CA GLN A 101 -28.33 9.13 14.22
C GLN A 101 -29.46 8.53 13.39
N HIS A 102 -29.68 9.04 12.18
CA HIS A 102 -30.77 8.63 11.31
C HIS A 102 -30.34 7.77 10.11
N ILE A 103 -29.02 7.55 9.93
CA ILE A 103 -28.47 6.81 8.76
C ILE A 103 -29.11 5.44 8.54
N GLY A 104 -29.41 4.71 9.61
CA GLY A 104 -30.08 3.40 9.52
C GLY A 104 -31.53 3.49 9.06
N GLN A 105 -32.24 4.59 9.35
CA GLN A 105 -33.63 4.82 8.94
C GLN A 105 -33.71 5.33 7.49
N THR A 106 -32.79 6.20 7.14
CA THR A 106 -32.70 6.80 5.81
C THR A 106 -31.99 5.93 4.78
N ASP A 107 -31.44 4.79 5.23
CA ASP A 107 -30.79 3.77 4.38
C ASP A 107 -29.61 4.27 3.55
N HIS A 108 -28.89 5.28 4.04
CA HIS A 108 -27.66 5.75 3.43
C HIS A 108 -26.49 4.78 3.70
N ALA A 109 -25.51 4.74 2.79
CA ALA A 109 -24.23 4.10 3.03
C ALA A 109 -23.23 5.10 3.58
N GLU A 110 -22.40 4.68 4.55
CA GLU A 110 -21.17 5.38 4.88
C GLU A 110 -20.27 5.40 3.65
N THR A 111 -19.91 6.58 3.19
CA THR A 111 -19.27 6.80 1.89
C THR A 111 -18.18 7.85 2.05
N VAL A 112 -17.07 7.68 1.35
CA VAL A 112 -16.06 8.73 1.19
C VAL A 112 -16.19 9.39 -0.16
N HIS A 113 -16.14 10.72 -0.20
CA HIS A 113 -15.92 11.53 -1.38
C HIS A 113 -14.43 11.77 -1.51
N ILE A 114 -13.84 11.37 -2.62
CA ILE A 114 -12.41 11.46 -2.91
C ILE A 114 -12.22 12.45 -4.04
N SER A 115 -11.51 13.55 -3.80
CA SER A 115 -11.01 14.44 -4.85
C SER A 115 -9.59 14.07 -5.22
N TYR A 116 -9.30 13.78 -6.49
CA TYR A 116 -8.01 13.28 -6.94
C TYR A 116 -7.52 13.98 -8.21
N ASP A 117 -6.20 14.03 -8.39
CA ASP A 117 -5.53 14.53 -9.60
C ASP A 117 -5.42 13.40 -10.63
N ALA A 118 -6.26 13.45 -11.66
CA ALA A 118 -6.33 12.44 -12.71
C ALA A 118 -5.07 12.34 -13.58
N SER A 119 -4.12 13.29 -13.46
CA SER A 119 -2.80 13.20 -14.10
C SER A 119 -1.80 12.35 -13.29
N LYS A 120 -2.13 12.01 -12.03
CA LYS A 120 -1.26 11.25 -11.13
C LYS A 120 -1.79 9.85 -10.81
N VAL A 121 -3.10 9.74 -10.63
CA VAL A 121 -3.78 8.48 -10.32
C VAL A 121 -5.07 8.41 -11.12
N SER A 122 -5.32 7.28 -11.78
CA SER A 122 -6.53 7.09 -12.58
C SER A 122 -7.73 6.66 -11.72
N TYR A 123 -8.95 6.83 -12.25
CA TYR A 123 -10.18 6.27 -11.64
C TYR A 123 -10.06 4.75 -11.46
N ARG A 124 -9.49 4.04 -12.43
CA ARG A 124 -9.26 2.61 -12.38
C ARG A 124 -8.28 2.22 -11.27
N ASP A 125 -7.17 2.95 -11.10
CA ASP A 125 -6.21 2.68 -10.02
C ASP A 125 -6.85 2.87 -8.64
N LEU A 126 -7.68 3.91 -8.46
CA LEU A 126 -8.42 4.11 -7.20
C LEU A 126 -9.39 2.97 -6.90
N LEU A 127 -10.02 2.37 -7.91
CA LEU A 127 -10.83 1.16 -7.74
C LEU A 127 -9.97 -0.05 -7.33
N LEU A 128 -8.75 -0.18 -7.86
CA LEU A 128 -7.83 -1.24 -7.42
C LEU A 128 -7.36 -1.01 -5.98
N TYR A 129 -7.07 0.24 -5.57
CA TYR A 129 -6.83 0.59 -4.17
C TYR A 129 -8.03 0.22 -3.27
N TYR A 130 -9.25 0.53 -3.71
CA TYR A 130 -10.48 0.19 -2.99
C TYR A 130 -10.62 -1.34 -2.80
N LEU A 131 -10.48 -2.12 -3.88
CA LEU A 131 -10.58 -3.58 -3.85
C LEU A 131 -9.48 -4.28 -3.03
N ARG A 132 -8.42 -3.57 -2.70
CA ARG A 132 -7.34 -4.04 -1.82
C ARG A 132 -7.76 -4.10 -0.35
N VAL A 133 -8.71 -3.26 0.06
CA VAL A 133 -9.05 -3.06 1.48
C VAL A 133 -10.48 -3.41 1.84
N VAL A 134 -11.35 -3.70 0.87
CA VAL A 134 -12.71 -4.17 1.11
C VAL A 134 -12.85 -5.67 0.79
N ASP A 135 -13.73 -6.37 1.51
CA ASP A 135 -14.21 -7.69 1.10
C ASP A 135 -15.33 -7.50 0.07
N PRO A 136 -15.08 -7.77 -1.22
CA PRO A 136 -16.05 -7.50 -2.28
C PRO A 136 -17.25 -8.46 -2.26
N THR A 137 -17.17 -9.57 -1.54
CA THR A 137 -18.24 -10.58 -1.45
C THR A 137 -19.14 -10.40 -0.23
N SER A 138 -18.77 -9.52 0.69
CA SER A 138 -19.47 -9.32 1.94
C SER A 138 -20.72 -8.44 1.75
N VAL A 139 -21.87 -8.92 2.23
CA VAL A 139 -23.15 -8.21 2.14
C VAL A 139 -23.42 -7.43 3.42
N ASN A 140 -23.64 -6.12 3.32
CA ASN A 140 -23.96 -5.23 4.44
C ASN A 140 -23.03 -5.38 5.65
N ARG A 141 -21.76 -5.62 5.39
CA ARG A 141 -20.73 -5.85 6.41
C ARG A 141 -19.34 -5.63 5.86
N GLN A 142 -18.46 -5.01 6.69
CA GLN A 142 -17.01 -5.02 6.50
C GLN A 142 -16.32 -5.20 7.86
N GLY A 143 -15.42 -6.17 7.96
CA GLY A 143 -14.79 -6.52 9.24
C GLY A 143 -15.84 -6.86 10.31
N ASN A 144 -15.83 -6.11 11.43
CA ASN A 144 -16.81 -6.26 12.52
C ASN A 144 -18.06 -5.39 12.36
N ASP A 145 -18.05 -4.43 11.43
CA ASP A 145 -19.14 -3.49 11.21
C ASP A 145 -20.27 -4.18 10.43
N ARG A 146 -21.49 -4.15 10.97
CA ARG A 146 -22.67 -4.84 10.43
C ARG A 146 -23.84 -3.88 10.32
N GLY A 147 -24.51 -3.91 9.19
CA GLY A 147 -25.69 -3.09 8.88
C GLY A 147 -25.61 -2.56 7.46
N ARG A 148 -26.75 -2.12 6.93
CA ARG A 148 -26.83 -1.61 5.55
C ARG A 148 -26.00 -0.34 5.33
N GLN A 149 -25.75 0.44 6.37
CA GLN A 149 -24.84 1.58 6.32
C GLN A 149 -23.40 1.20 5.99
N TYR A 150 -22.98 -0.05 6.24
CA TYR A 150 -21.65 -0.58 5.96
C TYR A 150 -21.59 -1.43 4.68
N ARG A 151 -22.58 -1.29 3.78
CA ARG A 151 -22.53 -1.95 2.47
C ARG A 151 -21.42 -1.37 1.61
N THR A 152 -20.97 -2.17 0.67
CA THR A 152 -19.97 -1.74 -0.33
C THR A 152 -20.65 -1.16 -1.55
N GLY A 153 -20.12 -0.08 -2.09
CA GLY A 153 -20.68 0.59 -3.27
C GLY A 153 -19.69 1.49 -3.99
N ILE A 154 -19.83 1.58 -5.30
CA ILE A 154 -19.16 2.52 -6.19
C ILE A 154 -20.28 3.37 -6.78
N TYR A 155 -20.33 4.65 -6.39
CA TYR A 155 -21.38 5.57 -6.81
C TYR A 155 -20.82 6.52 -7.85
N TYR A 156 -21.07 6.24 -9.13
CA TYR A 156 -20.49 6.93 -10.26
C TYR A 156 -21.26 8.21 -10.63
N THR A 157 -20.55 9.18 -11.22
CA THR A 157 -21.11 10.46 -11.67
C THR A 157 -21.30 10.52 -13.17
N THR A 158 -20.59 9.67 -13.92
CA THR A 158 -20.71 9.53 -15.38
C THR A 158 -20.89 8.07 -15.79
N ASP A 159 -21.49 7.84 -16.96
CA ASP A 159 -21.68 6.48 -17.48
C ASP A 159 -20.34 5.77 -17.77
N GLU A 160 -19.31 6.53 -18.16
CA GLU A 160 -17.95 6.04 -18.38
C GLU A 160 -17.34 5.50 -17.08
N GLU A 161 -17.47 6.21 -15.95
CA GLU A 161 -17.03 5.74 -14.64
C GLU A 161 -17.76 4.45 -14.24
N GLY A 162 -19.09 4.40 -14.48
CA GLY A 162 -19.89 3.21 -14.25
C GLY A 162 -19.45 2.01 -15.10
N ALA A 163 -19.02 2.24 -16.35
CA ALA A 163 -18.50 1.20 -17.22
C ALA A 163 -17.15 0.67 -16.72
N VAL A 164 -16.22 1.56 -16.38
CA VAL A 164 -14.91 1.19 -15.81
C VAL A 164 -15.08 0.42 -14.49
N ALA A 165 -16.00 0.85 -13.61
CA ALA A 165 -16.27 0.15 -12.36
C ALA A 165 -16.73 -1.30 -12.60
N ARG A 166 -17.66 -1.52 -13.54
CA ARG A 166 -18.14 -2.88 -13.87
C ARG A 166 -17.03 -3.74 -14.46
N GLU A 167 -16.22 -3.19 -15.38
CA GLU A 167 -15.08 -3.89 -15.97
C GLU A 167 -14.10 -4.38 -14.90
N VAL A 168 -13.68 -3.49 -13.97
CA VAL A 168 -12.77 -3.84 -12.87
C VAL A 168 -13.38 -4.91 -11.96
N LEU A 169 -14.68 -4.84 -11.65
CA LEU A 169 -15.36 -5.85 -10.86
C LEU A 169 -15.50 -7.18 -11.60
N ASP A 170 -15.75 -7.18 -12.90
CA ASP A 170 -15.81 -8.40 -13.72
C ASP A 170 -14.45 -9.09 -13.79
N GLU A 171 -13.37 -8.33 -13.89
CA GLU A 171 -12.00 -8.87 -13.78
C GLU A 171 -11.75 -9.48 -12.40
N LYS A 172 -12.07 -8.76 -11.34
CA LYS A 172 -11.92 -9.24 -9.97
C LYS A 172 -12.74 -10.49 -9.70
N GLN A 173 -13.95 -10.58 -10.27
CA GLN A 173 -14.83 -11.74 -10.11
C GLN A 173 -14.19 -13.05 -10.61
N LYS A 174 -13.34 -13.00 -11.64
CA LYS A 174 -12.66 -14.19 -12.18
C LYS A 174 -11.74 -14.88 -11.16
N SER A 175 -11.22 -14.13 -10.19
CA SER A 175 -10.34 -14.63 -9.13
C SER A 175 -11.06 -15.04 -7.84
N LEU A 176 -12.40 -14.85 -7.76
CA LEU A 176 -13.18 -15.09 -6.57
C LEU A 176 -14.15 -16.27 -6.73
N SER A 177 -14.29 -17.09 -5.70
CA SER A 177 -15.29 -18.14 -5.65
C SER A 177 -16.68 -17.62 -5.25
N GLY A 178 -16.73 -16.51 -4.48
CA GLY A 178 -17.98 -15.85 -4.07
C GLY A 178 -18.41 -14.78 -5.07
N LYS A 179 -19.72 -14.51 -5.13
CA LYS A 179 -20.26 -13.44 -5.97
C LYS A 179 -19.94 -12.08 -5.34
N ILE A 180 -19.47 -11.15 -6.16
CA ILE A 180 -19.29 -9.75 -5.75
C ILE A 180 -20.63 -9.14 -5.37
N ALA A 181 -20.66 -8.44 -4.21
CA ALA A 181 -21.83 -7.79 -3.63
C ALA A 181 -21.75 -6.25 -3.67
N ILE A 182 -20.70 -5.70 -4.29
CA ILE A 182 -20.51 -4.25 -4.41
C ILE A 182 -21.59 -3.66 -5.32
N GLU A 183 -22.31 -2.65 -4.83
CA GLU A 183 -23.28 -1.88 -5.61
C GLU A 183 -22.52 -1.01 -6.63
N VAL A 184 -22.98 -0.97 -7.90
CA VAL A 184 -22.48 -0.02 -8.91
C VAL A 184 -23.67 0.76 -9.42
N GLU A 185 -23.89 1.93 -8.85
CA GLU A 185 -25.07 2.77 -9.09
C GLU A 185 -24.68 4.22 -9.39
N PRO A 186 -25.52 4.99 -10.10
CA PRO A 186 -25.35 6.43 -10.18
C PRO A 186 -25.35 7.07 -8.78
N LEU A 187 -24.51 8.06 -8.57
CA LEU A 187 -24.59 8.90 -7.40
C LEU A 187 -25.90 9.72 -7.46
N ARG A 188 -26.79 9.50 -6.51
CA ARG A 188 -28.03 10.25 -6.38
C ARG A 188 -27.86 11.50 -5.55
N HIS A 189 -27.15 11.38 -4.43
CA HIS A 189 -26.78 12.48 -3.53
C HIS A 189 -25.65 12.03 -2.60
N PHE A 190 -24.92 12.99 -2.10
CA PHE A 190 -23.92 12.84 -1.05
C PHE A 190 -24.13 13.92 0.01
N VAL A 191 -24.17 13.53 1.27
CA VAL A 191 -24.31 14.39 2.42
C VAL A 191 -23.03 14.30 3.24
N PRO A 192 -22.19 15.36 3.35
CA PRO A 192 -21.03 15.33 4.23
C PRO A 192 -21.42 14.97 5.66
N ALA A 193 -20.64 14.11 6.30
CA ALA A 193 -20.83 13.77 7.69
C ALA A 193 -20.42 14.91 8.60
N GLU A 194 -20.84 14.84 9.85
CA GLU A 194 -20.56 15.83 10.88
C GLU A 194 -19.05 16.00 11.11
N GLU A 195 -18.62 17.17 11.51
CA GLU A 195 -17.21 17.55 11.67
C GLU A 195 -16.41 16.60 12.57
N TYR A 196 -17.07 15.99 13.57
CA TYR A 196 -16.39 15.03 14.46
C TYR A 196 -16.05 13.70 13.79
N HIS A 197 -16.60 13.42 12.61
CA HIS A 197 -16.25 12.27 11.79
C HIS A 197 -15.09 12.54 10.83
N GLN A 198 -14.88 13.78 10.44
CA GLN A 198 -13.82 14.17 9.50
C GLN A 198 -12.44 13.97 10.13
N ASP A 199 -11.50 13.40 9.40
CA ASP A 199 -10.14 13.11 9.86
C ASP A 199 -10.09 12.33 11.20
N TYR A 200 -11.08 11.45 11.43
CA TYR A 200 -11.24 10.82 12.74
C TYR A 200 -9.98 10.07 13.20
N LEU A 201 -9.36 9.26 12.33
CA LEU A 201 -8.16 8.49 12.68
C LEU A 201 -6.90 9.34 12.79
N LYS A 202 -6.82 10.49 12.10
CA LYS A 202 -5.76 11.47 12.33
C LYS A 202 -5.89 12.14 13.70
N LYS A 203 -7.12 12.51 14.08
CA LYS A 203 -7.44 13.08 15.42
C LYS A 203 -7.35 12.04 16.54
N ASN A 204 -7.56 10.74 16.24
CA ASN A 204 -7.58 9.62 17.18
C ASN A 204 -6.73 8.42 16.66
N PRO A 205 -5.39 8.47 16.75
CA PRO A 205 -4.52 7.44 16.17
C PRO A 205 -4.72 6.01 16.71
N GLY A 206 -5.34 5.87 17.89
CA GLY A 206 -5.71 4.57 18.49
C GLY A 206 -7.17 4.18 18.23
N GLY A 207 -7.87 4.90 17.37
CA GLY A 207 -9.27 4.64 17.03
C GLY A 207 -9.47 3.29 16.32
N TYR A 208 -10.70 2.80 16.35
CA TYR A 208 -11.06 1.56 15.64
C TYR A 208 -10.88 1.73 14.12
N CYS A 209 -10.17 0.78 13.52
CA CYS A 209 -10.04 0.66 12.08
C CYS A 209 -9.93 -0.82 11.70
N HIS A 210 -10.71 -1.28 10.72
CA HIS A 210 -10.63 -2.63 10.17
C HIS A 210 -9.72 -2.70 8.93
N ILE A 211 -9.28 -1.54 8.43
CA ILE A 211 -8.42 -1.40 7.24
C ILE A 211 -6.97 -1.25 7.68
N ASP A 212 -6.06 -1.97 7.03
CA ASP A 212 -4.63 -1.69 7.12
C ASP A 212 -4.28 -0.50 6.21
N VAL A 213 -4.30 0.69 6.80
CA VAL A 213 -4.03 1.95 6.09
C VAL A 213 -2.60 2.07 5.58
N SER A 214 -1.66 1.25 6.07
CA SER A 214 -0.28 1.25 5.58
C SER A 214 -0.17 0.76 4.13
N ARG A 215 -1.11 -0.05 3.68
CA ARG A 215 -1.18 -0.56 2.30
C ARG A 215 -1.42 0.51 1.24
N ALA A 216 -1.80 1.72 1.63
CA ALA A 216 -1.92 2.86 0.72
C ALA A 216 -0.55 3.32 0.17
N ALA A 217 0.56 3.02 0.87
CA ALA A 217 1.91 3.36 0.44
C ALA A 217 2.46 2.46 -0.68
N ASP A 218 1.92 1.25 -0.83
CA ASP A 218 2.32 0.35 -1.90
C ASP A 218 1.56 0.70 -3.19
N PRO A 219 2.22 0.81 -4.34
CA PRO A 219 1.55 1.11 -5.60
C PRO A 219 0.54 0.01 -5.95
N VAL A 220 -0.51 0.36 -6.65
CA VAL A 220 -1.36 -0.62 -7.32
C VAL A 220 -0.75 -0.98 -8.66
N ILE A 221 -0.78 -2.27 -8.99
CA ILE A 221 -0.36 -2.79 -10.28
C ILE A 221 -1.59 -3.39 -10.94
N ASP A 222 -2.00 -2.79 -12.06
CA ASP A 222 -3.11 -3.32 -12.84
C ASP A 222 -2.68 -4.61 -13.56
N GLY A 223 -3.11 -5.75 -13.02
CA GLY A 223 -2.78 -7.06 -13.59
C GLY A 223 -3.29 -7.27 -15.01
N SER A 224 -4.35 -6.58 -15.43
CA SER A 224 -4.89 -6.70 -16.78
C SER A 224 -3.92 -6.25 -17.88
N LEU A 225 -2.94 -5.41 -17.52
CA LEU A 225 -1.87 -4.96 -18.42
C LEU A 225 -0.80 -6.03 -18.67
N TYR A 226 -0.79 -7.11 -17.87
CA TYR A 226 0.25 -8.14 -17.87
C TYR A 226 -0.34 -9.56 -18.04
N PRO A 227 -1.19 -9.80 -19.05
CA PRO A 227 -1.85 -11.09 -19.21
C PRO A 227 -0.82 -12.20 -19.46
N LYS A 228 -1.06 -13.36 -18.85
CA LYS A 228 -0.23 -14.56 -19.10
C LYS A 228 -0.36 -14.97 -20.56
N PRO A 229 0.75 -15.07 -21.31
CA PRO A 229 0.72 -15.62 -22.66
C PRO A 229 0.30 -17.09 -22.67
N ASP A 230 -0.21 -17.57 -23.79
CA ASP A 230 -0.46 -18.99 -23.96
C ASP A 230 0.85 -19.81 -24.00
N GLU A 231 0.71 -21.11 -23.87
CA GLU A 231 1.84 -22.05 -23.76
C GLU A 231 2.80 -22.01 -24.98
N GLU A 232 2.27 -21.84 -26.19
CA GLU A 232 3.08 -21.77 -27.43
C GLU A 232 3.89 -20.46 -27.44
N THR A 233 3.25 -19.35 -27.08
CA THR A 233 3.90 -18.05 -26.94
C THR A 233 4.96 -18.06 -25.85
N LEU A 234 4.68 -18.64 -24.66
CA LEU A 234 5.66 -18.79 -23.58
C LEU A 234 6.91 -19.54 -24.03
N ARG A 235 6.75 -20.68 -24.77
CA ARG A 235 7.86 -21.46 -25.29
C ARG A 235 8.68 -20.72 -26.35
N SER A 236 8.08 -19.77 -27.07
CA SER A 236 8.79 -18.94 -28.04
C SER A 236 9.47 -17.72 -27.41
N LEU A 237 8.90 -17.20 -26.34
CA LEU A 237 9.37 -15.99 -25.63
C LEU A 237 10.53 -16.31 -24.68
N LEU A 238 10.43 -17.42 -23.96
CA LEU A 238 11.37 -17.80 -22.91
C LEU A 238 12.47 -18.70 -23.46
N THR A 239 13.70 -18.55 -22.93
CA THR A 239 14.74 -19.57 -23.14
C THR A 239 14.32 -20.87 -22.47
N ALA A 240 14.95 -21.98 -22.86
CA ALA A 240 14.67 -23.30 -22.24
C ALA A 240 14.86 -23.28 -20.72
N ASP A 241 15.91 -22.59 -20.23
CA ASP A 241 16.19 -22.49 -18.80
C ASP A 241 15.17 -21.57 -18.08
N GLN A 242 14.76 -20.44 -18.68
CA GLN A 242 13.71 -19.59 -18.14
C GLN A 242 12.39 -20.34 -18.06
N TYR A 243 12.04 -21.08 -19.10
CA TYR A 243 10.83 -21.90 -19.10
C TYR A 243 10.87 -22.98 -18.01
N ALA A 244 11.99 -23.69 -17.87
CA ALA A 244 12.16 -24.73 -16.85
C ALA A 244 12.04 -24.14 -15.43
N VAL A 245 12.61 -22.97 -15.18
CA VAL A 245 12.48 -22.30 -13.88
C VAL A 245 11.05 -21.82 -13.65
N THR A 246 10.46 -21.04 -14.56
CA THR A 246 9.18 -20.36 -14.34
C THR A 246 7.98 -21.29 -14.40
N GLN A 247 7.96 -22.26 -15.35
CA GLN A 247 6.81 -23.11 -15.61
C GLN A 247 6.93 -24.52 -15.02
N GLU A 248 8.17 -25.05 -14.88
CA GLU A 248 8.42 -26.41 -14.38
C GLU A 248 8.95 -26.41 -12.93
N GLY A 249 9.20 -25.22 -12.32
CA GLY A 249 9.61 -25.10 -10.92
C GLY A 249 11.07 -25.51 -10.67
N MET A 250 11.94 -25.40 -11.67
CA MET A 250 13.38 -25.64 -11.51
C MET A 250 14.04 -24.50 -10.74
N THR A 251 15.23 -24.74 -10.20
CA THR A 251 16.06 -23.73 -9.53
C THR A 251 17.37 -23.58 -10.27
N GLU A 252 17.76 -22.35 -10.60
CA GLU A 252 19.05 -22.05 -11.22
C GLU A 252 20.23 -22.24 -10.25
N ARG A 253 21.46 -22.21 -10.77
CA ARG A 253 22.66 -22.40 -9.95
C ARG A 253 22.96 -21.15 -9.11
N ALA A 254 23.23 -21.35 -7.81
CA ALA A 254 23.67 -20.31 -6.91
C ALA A 254 25.02 -19.69 -7.34
N PHE A 255 25.22 -18.40 -7.10
CA PHE A 255 26.43 -17.62 -7.38
C PHE A 255 26.88 -17.61 -8.86
N SER A 256 26.01 -18.05 -9.77
CA SER A 256 26.28 -18.15 -11.20
C SER A 256 25.10 -17.65 -12.03
N ASN A 257 24.26 -16.81 -11.45
CA ASN A 257 23.10 -16.21 -12.08
C ASN A 257 23.29 -14.68 -12.24
N GLU A 258 22.49 -14.06 -13.09
CA GLU A 258 22.74 -12.70 -13.58
C GLU A 258 22.57 -11.63 -12.50
N TYR A 259 21.64 -11.82 -11.54
CA TYR A 259 21.25 -10.74 -10.65
C TYR A 259 21.62 -10.95 -9.18
N PHE A 260 22.36 -11.98 -8.79
CA PHE A 260 22.68 -12.22 -7.38
C PHE A 260 23.51 -11.08 -6.78
N ASP A 261 24.42 -10.46 -7.53
CA ASP A 261 25.30 -9.37 -7.14
C ASP A 261 25.04 -8.03 -7.87
N LYS A 262 23.92 -7.91 -8.61
CA LYS A 262 23.50 -6.69 -9.30
C LYS A 262 22.69 -5.80 -8.40
N PHE A 263 23.17 -4.57 -8.11
CA PHE A 263 22.52 -3.58 -7.22
C PHE A 263 22.24 -2.23 -7.90
N ASP A 264 22.19 -2.19 -9.22
CA ASP A 264 21.78 -1.01 -9.97
C ASP A 264 20.33 -0.61 -9.62
N ARG A 265 20.03 0.71 -9.70
CA ARG A 265 18.68 1.23 -9.47
C ARG A 265 17.73 0.83 -10.61
N GLY A 266 16.58 0.32 -10.25
CA GLY A 266 15.58 -0.11 -11.18
C GLY A 266 14.56 -1.07 -10.55
N ILE A 267 13.75 -1.70 -11.37
CA ILE A 267 12.76 -2.68 -10.96
C ILE A 267 13.05 -4.03 -11.60
N TYR A 268 12.51 -5.09 -10.99
CA TYR A 268 12.53 -6.45 -11.52
C TYR A 268 11.11 -6.87 -11.86
N VAL A 269 10.89 -7.31 -13.10
CA VAL A 269 9.59 -7.71 -13.63
C VAL A 269 9.57 -9.20 -13.92
N ASP A 270 8.39 -9.84 -13.93
CA ASP A 270 8.22 -11.22 -14.36
C ASP A 270 8.70 -11.39 -15.80
N VAL A 271 9.59 -12.34 -16.06
CA VAL A 271 10.13 -12.57 -17.41
C VAL A 271 9.07 -13.04 -18.40
N ALA A 272 7.99 -13.67 -17.91
CA ALA A 272 6.91 -14.22 -18.74
C ALA A 272 5.85 -13.16 -19.13
N THR A 273 5.52 -12.24 -18.23
CA THR A 273 4.42 -11.28 -18.42
C THR A 273 4.85 -9.82 -18.45
N GLY A 274 6.02 -9.51 -17.86
CA GLY A 274 6.44 -8.13 -17.63
C GLY A 274 5.82 -7.51 -16.37
N GLU A 275 5.03 -8.24 -15.56
CA GLU A 275 4.44 -7.69 -14.33
C GLU A 275 5.53 -7.24 -13.35
N PRO A 276 5.50 -5.98 -12.83
CA PRO A 276 6.46 -5.52 -11.84
C PRO A 276 6.37 -6.31 -10.53
N LEU A 277 7.51 -6.83 -10.06
CA LEU A 277 7.56 -7.72 -8.90
C LEU A 277 8.37 -7.16 -7.73
N PHE A 278 9.59 -6.64 -7.98
CA PHE A 278 10.49 -6.18 -6.93
C PHE A 278 11.18 -4.88 -7.32
N SER A 279 11.55 -4.08 -6.30
CA SER A 279 12.36 -2.88 -6.44
C SER A 279 13.80 -3.15 -5.99
N SER A 280 14.77 -2.52 -6.67
CA SER A 280 16.17 -2.51 -6.24
C SER A 280 16.38 -1.90 -4.86
N ARG A 281 15.47 -1.01 -4.41
CA ARG A 281 15.45 -0.45 -3.06
C ARG A 281 15.29 -1.52 -1.98
N ASP A 282 14.53 -2.58 -2.29
CA ASP A 282 14.25 -3.67 -1.36
C ASP A 282 15.24 -4.84 -1.50
N LYS A 283 16.16 -4.77 -2.44
CA LYS A 283 17.24 -5.76 -2.62
C LYS A 283 18.32 -5.63 -1.54
N PHE A 284 18.89 -6.76 -1.14
CA PHE A 284 20.02 -6.79 -0.20
C PHE A 284 20.93 -7.99 -0.45
N GLU A 285 22.17 -7.88 0.03
CA GLU A 285 23.15 -8.97 -0.03
C GLU A 285 22.87 -9.98 1.08
N SER A 286 22.36 -11.17 0.71
CA SER A 286 22.03 -12.23 1.65
C SER A 286 23.07 -13.32 1.79
N GLY A 287 24.05 -13.37 0.86
CA GLY A 287 25.04 -14.44 0.80
C GLY A 287 24.52 -15.80 0.32
N CYS A 288 23.24 -15.90 -0.09
CA CYS A 288 22.65 -17.18 -0.51
C CYS A 288 22.97 -17.56 -1.97
N GLY A 289 23.47 -16.61 -2.77
CA GLY A 289 23.84 -16.81 -4.18
C GLY A 289 22.71 -16.59 -5.18
N TRP A 290 21.57 -16.04 -4.75
CA TRP A 290 20.44 -15.60 -5.58
C TRP A 290 20.04 -14.18 -5.20
N PRO A 291 19.41 -13.41 -6.11
CA PRO A 291 18.84 -12.10 -5.77
C PRO A 291 17.86 -12.23 -4.60
N SER A 292 18.04 -11.37 -3.60
CA SER A 292 17.28 -11.41 -2.37
C SER A 292 16.63 -10.06 -2.09
N PHE A 293 15.32 -10.08 -1.78
CA PHE A 293 14.53 -8.88 -1.52
C PHE A 293 13.83 -8.99 -0.17
N THR A 294 13.59 -7.85 0.49
CA THR A 294 12.89 -7.80 1.77
C THR A 294 11.37 -7.85 1.61
N LYS A 295 10.86 -7.39 0.47
CA LYS A 295 9.43 -7.42 0.11
C LYS A 295 9.24 -7.32 -1.40
N PRO A 296 8.08 -7.73 -1.95
CA PRO A 296 7.67 -7.37 -3.30
C PRO A 296 7.32 -5.88 -3.38
N ILE A 297 7.24 -5.35 -4.60
CA ILE A 297 6.86 -3.94 -4.89
C ILE A 297 5.46 -3.61 -4.39
N SER A 298 4.57 -4.60 -4.43
CA SER A 298 3.25 -4.62 -3.83
C SER A 298 2.95 -6.05 -3.37
N ALA A 299 2.28 -6.21 -2.24
CA ALA A 299 1.90 -7.55 -1.75
C ALA A 299 0.97 -8.29 -2.73
N ASP A 300 0.28 -7.56 -3.60
CA ASP A 300 -0.71 -8.12 -4.52
C ASP A 300 -0.11 -8.78 -5.77
N VAL A 301 1.19 -8.55 -6.07
CA VAL A 301 1.82 -9.08 -7.30
C VAL A 301 2.40 -10.49 -7.16
N VAL A 302 2.35 -11.06 -5.96
CA VAL A 302 2.84 -12.42 -5.69
C VAL A 302 1.79 -13.26 -4.99
N ASN A 303 1.82 -14.55 -5.26
CA ASN A 303 1.04 -15.59 -4.58
C ASN A 303 1.98 -16.53 -3.83
N TYR A 304 1.47 -17.14 -2.76
CA TYR A 304 2.22 -18.05 -1.91
C TYR A 304 1.61 -19.45 -1.95
N LYS A 305 2.47 -20.45 -2.03
CA LYS A 305 2.07 -21.86 -2.02
C LYS A 305 2.99 -22.65 -1.11
N GLU A 306 2.44 -23.61 -0.35
CA GLU A 306 3.26 -24.53 0.43
C GLU A 306 4.01 -25.49 -0.51
N ASP A 307 5.33 -25.58 -0.30
CA ASP A 307 6.21 -26.49 -1.02
C ASP A 307 6.80 -27.51 -0.04
N LEU A 308 6.45 -28.78 -0.24
CA LEU A 308 6.91 -29.92 0.55
C LEU A 308 7.96 -30.76 -0.18
N SER A 309 8.50 -30.29 -1.30
CA SER A 309 9.53 -31.00 -2.07
C SER A 309 10.83 -31.13 -1.27
N TYR A 310 11.66 -32.08 -1.67
CA TYR A 310 12.98 -32.39 -1.07
C TYR A 310 12.94 -32.67 0.44
N ASN A 311 11.80 -33.11 0.97
CA ASN A 311 11.58 -33.35 2.41
C ASN A 311 11.77 -32.08 3.28
N MET A 312 11.52 -30.91 2.70
CA MET A 312 11.53 -29.59 3.35
C MET A 312 10.12 -29.01 3.36
N ARG A 313 9.86 -28.11 4.31
CA ARG A 313 8.64 -27.29 4.31
C ARG A 313 9.03 -25.85 4.04
N ARG A 314 8.66 -25.33 2.89
CA ARG A 314 8.99 -24.00 2.42
C ARG A 314 7.74 -23.28 1.90
N THR A 315 7.81 -21.97 1.78
CA THR A 315 6.78 -21.17 1.11
C THR A 315 7.29 -20.73 -0.25
N GLU A 316 6.74 -21.34 -1.31
CA GLU A 316 6.98 -20.96 -2.70
C GLU A 316 6.38 -19.59 -2.97
N VAL A 317 7.10 -18.76 -3.71
CA VAL A 317 6.64 -17.45 -4.23
C VAL A 317 6.43 -17.58 -5.73
N ARG A 318 5.23 -17.22 -6.19
CA ARG A 318 4.86 -17.23 -7.60
C ARG A 318 4.37 -15.84 -8.01
N SER A 319 4.61 -15.43 -9.26
CA SER A 319 4.01 -14.19 -9.78
C SER A 319 2.48 -14.34 -9.88
N ARG A 320 1.76 -13.23 -9.68
CA ARG A 320 0.29 -13.24 -9.69
C ARG A 320 -0.26 -13.53 -11.08
N MET A 321 0.23 -12.84 -12.10
CA MET A 321 -0.31 -12.93 -13.46
C MET A 321 0.32 -14.06 -14.26
N GLY A 322 1.65 -14.24 -14.19
CA GLY A 322 2.36 -15.28 -14.94
C GLY A 322 2.23 -16.67 -14.33
N GLU A 323 1.87 -16.77 -13.05
CA GLU A 323 1.98 -17.98 -12.25
C GLU A 323 3.40 -18.60 -12.33
N SER A 324 4.39 -17.74 -12.63
CA SER A 324 5.80 -18.14 -12.71
C SER A 324 6.32 -18.53 -11.34
N HIS A 325 7.00 -19.67 -11.25
CA HIS A 325 7.79 -19.98 -10.08
C HIS A 325 8.93 -18.98 -9.97
N LEU A 326 8.90 -18.12 -8.93
CA LEU A 326 9.94 -17.12 -8.70
C LEU A 326 11.05 -17.63 -7.78
N GLY A 327 10.70 -18.38 -6.76
CA GLY A 327 11.58 -18.86 -5.71
C GLY A 327 10.83 -19.12 -4.41
N HIS A 328 11.45 -18.77 -3.27
CA HIS A 328 10.87 -19.02 -1.95
C HIS A 328 11.07 -17.82 -1.03
N VAL A 329 10.21 -17.69 -0.02
CA VAL A 329 10.33 -16.70 1.06
C VAL A 329 10.69 -17.41 2.36
N PHE A 330 11.61 -16.76 3.13
CA PHE A 330 12.16 -17.22 4.40
C PHE A 330 12.01 -16.12 5.46
N ASP A 331 12.09 -16.49 6.74
CA ASP A 331 11.97 -15.61 7.91
C ASP A 331 13.35 -15.21 8.50
N ASP A 332 14.40 -15.33 7.71
CA ASP A 332 15.78 -15.04 8.06
C ASP A 332 16.34 -13.75 7.41
N GLY A 333 15.45 -12.86 6.97
CA GLY A 333 15.80 -11.56 6.38
C GLY A 333 16.18 -10.50 7.43
N PRO A 334 16.55 -9.28 6.98
CA PRO A 334 16.90 -8.16 7.86
C PRO A 334 15.73 -7.77 8.77
N ARG A 335 15.92 -7.84 10.09
CA ARG A 335 14.85 -7.60 11.08
C ARG A 335 14.33 -6.16 11.07
N ASP A 336 15.20 -5.20 10.81
CA ASP A 336 14.87 -3.78 10.68
C ASP A 336 14.10 -3.45 9.39
N ARG A 337 14.01 -4.42 8.45
CA ARG A 337 13.30 -4.30 7.17
C ARG A 337 12.16 -5.35 7.02
N GLY A 338 11.59 -5.81 8.14
CA GLY A 338 10.45 -6.73 8.15
C GLY A 338 10.77 -8.20 8.34
N GLY A 339 12.07 -8.58 8.39
CA GLY A 339 12.52 -9.94 8.77
C GLY A 339 12.34 -11.01 7.69
N LEU A 340 11.81 -10.67 6.50
CA LEU A 340 11.61 -11.63 5.41
C LEU A 340 12.74 -11.54 4.38
N ARG A 341 13.05 -12.69 3.76
CA ARG A 341 13.95 -12.80 2.63
C ARG A 341 13.27 -13.55 1.48
N TYR A 342 12.96 -12.83 0.42
CA TYR A 342 12.49 -13.37 -0.85
C TYR A 342 13.71 -13.77 -1.67
N CYS A 343 13.99 -15.07 -1.76
CA CYS A 343 15.10 -15.64 -2.51
C CYS A 343 14.59 -16.03 -3.90
N ILE A 344 14.96 -15.27 -4.92
CA ILE A 344 14.32 -15.28 -6.23
C ILE A 344 15.32 -15.75 -7.31
N ASN A 345 14.87 -16.57 -8.24
CA ASN A 345 15.67 -16.98 -9.40
C ASN A 345 15.83 -15.81 -10.39
N SER A 346 17.06 -15.50 -10.80
CA SER A 346 17.34 -14.49 -11.83
C SER A 346 16.63 -14.82 -13.15
N LEU A 347 16.56 -16.12 -13.52
CA LEU A 347 15.90 -16.58 -14.74
C LEU A 347 14.37 -16.33 -14.74
N ALA A 348 13.78 -16.13 -13.56
CA ALA A 348 12.33 -15.84 -13.45
C ALA A 348 12.00 -14.35 -13.59
N ILE A 349 13.01 -13.47 -13.55
CA ILE A 349 12.83 -12.00 -13.54
C ILE A 349 13.68 -11.34 -14.62
N ARG A 350 13.27 -10.14 -15.06
CA ARG A 350 14.02 -9.25 -15.93
C ARG A 350 14.23 -7.91 -15.24
N PHE A 351 15.45 -7.40 -15.26
CA PHE A 351 15.78 -6.09 -14.69
C PHE A 351 15.51 -4.96 -15.67
N ILE A 352 14.83 -3.92 -15.20
CA ILE A 352 14.59 -2.68 -15.92
C ILE A 352 15.33 -1.57 -15.19
N PRO A 353 16.38 -0.98 -15.80
CA PRO A 353 17.10 0.16 -15.23
C PRO A 353 16.17 1.37 -15.03
N GLU A 354 16.41 2.18 -13.98
CA GLU A 354 15.67 3.42 -13.72
C GLU A 354 15.56 4.32 -14.97
N ALA A 355 16.65 4.45 -15.74
CA ALA A 355 16.69 5.28 -16.93
C ALA A 355 15.77 4.78 -18.08
N ASP A 356 15.44 3.50 -18.10
CA ASP A 356 14.62 2.87 -19.14
C ASP A 356 13.15 2.71 -18.72
N MET A 357 12.82 2.93 -17.43
CA MET A 357 11.46 2.68 -16.89
C MET A 357 10.39 3.46 -17.64
N GLU A 358 10.60 4.74 -17.92
CA GLU A 358 9.64 5.56 -18.68
C GLU A 358 9.41 5.01 -20.08
N LYS A 359 10.48 4.69 -20.79
CA LYS A 359 10.45 4.16 -22.16
C LYS A 359 9.77 2.79 -22.24
N GLU A 360 9.94 1.96 -21.21
CA GLU A 360 9.36 0.61 -21.14
C GLU A 360 7.95 0.59 -20.50
N GLY A 361 7.38 1.76 -20.18
CA GLY A 361 6.01 1.88 -19.66
C GLY A 361 5.88 1.73 -18.14
N TYR A 362 6.99 1.72 -17.40
CA TYR A 362 7.02 1.60 -15.94
C TYR A 362 7.27 2.94 -15.22
N GLY A 363 7.17 4.08 -15.91
CA GLY A 363 7.42 5.40 -15.35
C GLY A 363 6.55 5.73 -14.13
N TYR A 364 5.34 5.19 -14.06
CA TYR A 364 4.42 5.33 -12.93
C TYR A 364 4.98 4.73 -11.61
N LEU A 365 6.01 3.88 -11.69
CA LEU A 365 6.69 3.26 -10.54
C LEU A 365 7.97 4.00 -10.11
N SER A 366 8.25 5.18 -10.63
CA SER A 366 9.47 5.93 -10.26
C SER A 366 9.56 6.21 -8.75
N GLY A 367 8.43 6.32 -8.05
CA GLY A 367 8.36 6.54 -6.61
C GLY A 367 8.77 5.35 -5.72
N VAL A 368 8.94 4.15 -6.28
CA VAL A 368 9.29 2.94 -5.50
C VAL A 368 10.81 2.69 -5.41
N LEU A 369 11.65 3.51 -6.08
CA LEU A 369 13.11 3.37 -6.12
C LEU A 369 13.83 4.13 -5.02
#